data_c2b3d757e57b840d50c0f77d69da9d22
#
_entry.id   c2b3d757e57b840d50c0f77d69da9d22
#
_cell.length_a   1.000
_cell.length_b   1.000
_cell.length_c   1.000
_cell.angle_alpha   90.00
_cell.angle_beta   90.00
_cell.angle_gamma   90.00
#
_symmetry.space_group_name_H-M   'P 1'
#
loop_
_entity.id
_entity.type
_entity.pdbx_description
1 polymer ?
#
loop_
_entity_poly.entity_id
_entity_poly.type
_entity_poly.pdbx_seq_one_letter_code
_entity_poly.pdbx_strand_id
1 'polypeptide(L)'
;MSNKEEMLQFETEDKPKISKMKSIFQQNKILKIILILLIFIILILLIMIFYHKKTSASIDKDSDIIVLKESDISSIITMSDIISADKEALSIYSSKQSIIPLRTNIDIPQYNGQCLFMNGYASPAKALGVKIVSVYPNNINKNITSVPATMILVNAETGFVNALIDGTYLTRLRTGAVSGLATDILARKDSKILALFGTGGQAISQLEAILTVRKIELVKVFDISFERAINFAKKMTELYSKKFNNVVIIAVKSSDEAVENADIITTVTTSKKPVFSAQKIKSNVHINGVGSYTPDMCEIPEEILVRANKIFVDTKDGAINESGDLIQPIKKGLIKVDKINGELGEVINGKIKGRESDEEMTFFKTTGSAILDLVAAQKIYEIAKERKIGKVINL
;
A
#
# COMPACT_ATOMS: atom_id res chain seq x y z
N MET A 1 -27.94 110.27 3.25
CA MET A 1 -28.01 109.29 2.14
C MET A 1 -26.69 108.58 1.96
N SER A 2 -26.21 107.76 2.91
CA SER A 2 -24.94 107.09 2.73
C SER A 2 -24.84 105.69 3.36
N ASN A 3 -25.90 105.05 3.87
CA ASN A 3 -25.82 103.74 4.52
C ASN A 3 -26.68 102.66 3.85
N LYS A 4 -27.28 102.89 2.68
CA LYS A 4 -28.13 101.91 1.98
C LYS A 4 -27.41 101.24 0.78
N GLU A 5 -26.40 101.90 0.23
CA GLU A 5 -25.66 101.32 -0.94
C GLU A 5 -24.56 100.36 -0.52
N GLU A 6 -23.90 100.51 0.66
CA GLU A 6 -22.89 99.58 1.15
C GLU A 6 -23.48 98.22 1.59
N MET A 7 -24.71 98.17 2.07
CA MET A 7 -25.38 96.92 2.47
C MET A 7 -25.83 96.11 1.28
N LEU A 8 -26.07 96.72 0.12
CA LEU A 8 -26.48 96.01 -1.13
C LEU A 8 -25.27 95.37 -1.89
N GLN A 9 -24.07 95.92 -1.73
CA GLN A 9 -22.84 95.34 -2.31
C GLN A 9 -22.38 94.11 -1.59
N PHE A 10 -22.53 93.96 -0.26
CA PHE A 10 -22.16 92.74 0.49
C PHE A 10 -23.08 91.58 0.27
N GLU A 11 -24.36 91.74 -0.13
CA GLU A 11 -25.26 90.59 -0.40
C GLU A 11 -25.09 89.98 -1.78
N THR A 12 -24.43 90.66 -2.72
CA THR A 12 -24.29 90.19 -4.12
C THR A 12 -22.99 89.44 -4.40
N GLU A 13 -21.92 89.64 -3.61
CA GLU A 13 -20.65 88.95 -3.85
C GLU A 13 -20.57 87.53 -3.26
N ASP A 14 -21.33 87.21 -2.23
CA ASP A 14 -21.28 85.85 -1.60
C ASP A 14 -22.21 84.82 -2.20
N LYS A 15 -23.22 85.18 -2.97
CA LYS A 15 -24.13 84.22 -3.62
C LYS A 15 -23.48 83.22 -4.58
N PRO A 16 -22.50 83.62 -5.44
CA PRO A 16 -21.85 82.65 -6.31
C PRO A 16 -20.86 81.69 -5.57
N LYS A 17 -20.23 82.12 -4.48
CA LYS A 17 -19.38 81.24 -3.67
C LYS A 17 -20.18 80.22 -2.90
N ILE A 18 -21.29 80.56 -2.30
CA ILE A 18 -22.17 79.64 -1.56
C ILE A 18 -22.83 78.64 -2.53
N SER A 19 -23.19 79.06 -3.72
CA SER A 19 -23.75 78.20 -4.80
C SER A 19 -22.70 77.19 -5.27
N LYS A 20 -21.46 77.66 -5.45
CA LYS A 20 -20.31 76.73 -5.85
C LYS A 20 -19.96 75.77 -4.76
N MET A 21 -19.96 76.16 -3.49
CA MET A 21 -19.76 75.24 -2.34
C MET A 21 -20.87 74.21 -2.20
N LYS A 22 -22.13 74.61 -2.34
CA LYS A 22 -23.28 73.66 -2.34
C LYS A 22 -23.22 72.70 -3.49
N SER A 23 -22.78 73.12 -4.70
CA SER A 23 -22.55 72.22 -5.84
C SER A 23 -21.44 71.22 -5.59
N ILE A 24 -20.31 71.65 -5.04
CA ILE A 24 -19.17 70.78 -4.67
C ILE A 24 -19.60 69.81 -3.56
N PHE A 25 -20.39 70.24 -2.59
CA PHE A 25 -20.85 69.35 -1.51
C PHE A 25 -21.87 68.31 -2.03
N GLN A 26 -22.71 68.70 -3.01
CA GLN A 26 -23.65 67.81 -3.65
C GLN A 26 -22.96 66.81 -4.59
N GLN A 27 -21.95 67.25 -5.36
CA GLN A 27 -21.08 66.36 -6.14
C GLN A 27 -20.33 65.34 -5.26
N ASN A 28 -19.78 65.78 -4.12
CA ASN A 28 -19.14 64.86 -3.17
C ASN A 28 -20.12 63.86 -2.56
N LYS A 29 -21.37 64.21 -2.36
CA LYS A 29 -22.43 63.32 -1.87
C LYS A 29 -22.81 62.27 -2.91
N ILE A 30 -22.95 62.70 -4.18
CA ILE A 30 -23.21 61.81 -5.32
C ILE A 30 -22.02 60.85 -5.53
N LEU A 31 -20.79 61.40 -5.46
CA LEU A 31 -19.58 60.57 -5.60
C LEU A 31 -19.47 59.48 -4.51
N LYS A 32 -19.83 59.81 -3.26
CA LYS A 32 -19.89 58.84 -2.15
C LYS A 32 -20.97 57.79 -2.41
N ILE A 33 -22.12 58.14 -2.93
CA ILE A 33 -23.19 57.20 -3.25
C ILE A 33 -22.76 56.27 -4.38
N ILE A 34 -22.09 56.79 -5.42
CA ILE A 34 -21.55 56.00 -6.53
C ILE A 34 -20.49 55.03 -6.02
N LEU A 35 -19.59 55.46 -5.12
CA LEU A 35 -18.55 54.61 -4.54
C LEU A 35 -19.15 53.47 -3.70
N ILE A 36 -20.18 53.76 -2.89
CA ILE A 36 -20.90 52.74 -2.10
C ILE A 36 -21.59 51.73 -3.03
N LEU A 37 -22.23 52.17 -4.11
CA LEU A 37 -22.85 51.27 -5.09
C LEU A 37 -21.81 50.38 -5.81
N LEU A 38 -20.64 50.95 -6.16
CA LEU A 38 -19.54 50.18 -6.75
C LEU A 38 -19.01 49.12 -5.80
N ILE A 39 -18.82 49.45 -4.52
CA ILE A 39 -18.38 48.49 -3.49
C ILE A 39 -19.44 47.38 -3.35
N PHE A 40 -20.74 47.76 -3.36
CA PHE A 40 -21.83 46.76 -3.28
C PHE A 40 -21.87 45.82 -4.49
N ILE A 41 -21.65 46.34 -5.69
CA ILE A 41 -21.58 45.58 -6.92
C ILE A 41 -20.35 44.64 -6.90
N ILE A 42 -19.18 45.12 -6.44
CA ILE A 42 -17.96 44.30 -6.29
C ILE A 42 -18.22 43.19 -5.27
N LEU A 43 -18.88 43.48 -4.15
CA LEU A 43 -19.22 42.49 -3.14
C LEU A 43 -20.17 41.40 -3.68
N ILE A 44 -21.18 41.78 -4.44
CA ILE A 44 -22.09 40.87 -5.13
C ILE A 44 -21.32 40.00 -6.15
N LEU A 45 -20.41 40.59 -6.94
CA LEU A 45 -19.59 39.87 -7.89
C LEU A 45 -18.66 38.89 -7.18
N LEU A 46 -18.04 39.27 -6.06
CA LEU A 46 -17.21 38.37 -5.24
C LEU A 46 -18.04 37.25 -4.63
N ILE A 47 -19.24 37.52 -4.15
CA ILE A 47 -20.18 36.51 -3.67
C ILE A 47 -20.59 35.55 -4.80
N MET A 48 -20.91 36.09 -5.99
CA MET A 48 -21.23 35.27 -7.16
C MET A 48 -20.04 34.41 -7.63
N ILE A 49 -18.82 34.96 -7.63
CA ILE A 49 -17.59 34.22 -7.94
C ILE A 49 -17.35 33.15 -6.88
N PHE A 50 -17.56 33.44 -5.61
CA PHE A 50 -17.42 32.47 -4.52
C PHE A 50 -18.50 31.37 -4.61
N TYR A 51 -19.73 31.73 -4.91
CA TYR A 51 -20.83 30.79 -5.15
C TYR A 51 -20.60 29.98 -6.43
N HIS A 52 -20.12 30.59 -7.50
CA HIS A 52 -19.78 29.92 -8.75
C HIS A 52 -18.57 29.01 -8.58
N LYS A 53 -17.57 29.41 -7.79
CA LYS A 53 -16.43 28.55 -7.40
C LYS A 53 -16.85 27.40 -6.48
N LYS A 54 -17.88 27.59 -5.65
CA LYS A 54 -18.45 26.56 -4.77
C LYS A 54 -19.41 25.64 -5.53
N THR A 55 -20.05 26.10 -6.60
CA THR A 55 -20.91 25.28 -7.49
C THR A 55 -20.16 24.74 -8.70
N SER A 56 -19.00 25.32 -9.10
CA SER A 56 -18.05 24.75 -10.06
C SER A 56 -16.86 24.04 -9.40
N ALA A 57 -16.80 23.94 -8.05
CA ALA A 57 -16.20 22.76 -7.44
C ALA A 57 -16.97 21.61 -8.06
N SER A 58 -16.36 21.00 -9.09
CA SER A 58 -16.87 19.90 -9.87
C SER A 58 -17.81 19.09 -9.01
N ILE A 59 -19.02 18.92 -9.44
CA ILE A 59 -19.68 17.64 -9.25
C ILE A 59 -18.64 16.67 -9.82
N ASP A 60 -17.66 16.22 -9.01
CA ASP A 60 -17.01 14.93 -9.15
C ASP A 60 -18.22 14.04 -9.29
N LYS A 61 -18.51 13.63 -10.51
CA LYS A 61 -19.63 12.74 -10.72
C LYS A 61 -19.26 11.53 -9.90
N ASP A 62 -19.94 11.33 -8.77
CA ASP A 62 -19.71 10.19 -7.87
C ASP A 62 -19.76 8.84 -8.61
N SER A 63 -20.06 8.87 -9.89
CA SER A 63 -20.10 7.74 -10.84
C SER A 63 -18.80 7.53 -11.64
N ASP A 64 -17.78 8.38 -11.51
CA ASP A 64 -16.51 8.21 -12.24
C ASP A 64 -15.64 7.16 -11.57
N ILE A 65 -15.31 6.09 -12.31
CA ILE A 65 -14.45 5.00 -11.85
C ILE A 65 -13.10 5.11 -12.56
N ILE A 66 -12.00 5.12 -11.81
CA ILE A 66 -10.64 5.08 -12.36
C ILE A 66 -10.23 3.60 -12.55
N VAL A 67 -9.89 3.22 -13.78
CA VAL A 67 -9.36 1.90 -14.11
C VAL A 67 -7.84 1.98 -14.21
N LEU A 68 -7.13 1.21 -13.38
CA LEU A 68 -5.68 1.17 -13.30
C LEU A 68 -5.14 -0.21 -13.66
N LYS A 69 -4.38 -0.30 -14.73
CA LYS A 69 -3.66 -1.51 -15.15
C LYS A 69 -2.22 -1.53 -14.60
N GLU A 70 -1.54 -2.67 -14.69
CA GLU A 70 -0.15 -2.85 -14.22
C GLU A 70 0.79 -1.71 -14.66
N SER A 71 0.73 -1.29 -15.95
CA SER A 71 1.61 -0.23 -16.46
C SER A 71 1.34 1.15 -15.83
N ASP A 72 0.09 1.43 -15.47
CA ASP A 72 -0.28 2.67 -14.80
C ASP A 72 0.28 2.67 -13.38
N ILE A 73 0.04 1.58 -12.64
CA ILE A 73 0.52 1.40 -11.26
C ILE A 73 2.05 1.48 -11.20
N SER A 74 2.74 0.71 -12.05
CA SER A 74 4.21 0.65 -12.06
C SER A 74 4.88 1.99 -12.39
N SER A 75 4.18 2.89 -13.08
CA SER A 75 4.69 4.22 -13.43
C SER A 75 4.62 5.23 -12.27
N ILE A 76 3.80 4.98 -11.24
CA ILE A 76 3.49 5.96 -10.20
C ILE A 76 3.90 5.54 -8.79
N ILE A 77 4.22 4.26 -8.57
CA ILE A 77 4.50 3.72 -7.24
C ILE A 77 5.83 2.98 -7.21
N THR A 78 6.55 3.07 -6.11
CA THR A 78 7.79 2.34 -5.87
C THR A 78 7.57 1.24 -4.82
N MET A 79 8.49 0.27 -4.73
CA MET A 79 8.45 -0.75 -3.67
C MET A 79 8.52 -0.11 -2.28
N SER A 80 9.28 0.95 -2.10
CA SER A 80 9.35 1.68 -0.82
C SER A 80 8.02 2.29 -0.41
N ASP A 81 7.23 2.82 -1.37
CA ASP A 81 5.90 3.37 -1.10
C ASP A 81 4.94 2.28 -0.63
N ILE A 82 5.01 1.09 -1.23
CA ILE A 82 4.16 -0.05 -0.83
C ILE A 82 4.60 -0.61 0.51
N ILE A 83 5.91 -0.70 0.82
CA ILE A 83 6.39 -1.07 2.15
C ILE A 83 5.85 -0.11 3.22
N SER A 84 5.79 1.19 2.91
CA SER A 84 5.21 2.19 3.80
C SER A 84 3.69 2.01 3.96
N ALA A 85 2.98 1.67 2.89
CA ALA A 85 1.55 1.37 2.92
C ALA A 85 1.25 0.10 3.74
N ASP A 86 2.05 -0.96 3.58
CA ASP A 86 1.91 -2.18 4.38
C ASP A 86 2.22 -1.96 5.86
N LYS A 87 3.19 -1.09 6.17
CA LYS A 87 3.46 -0.66 7.55
C LYS A 87 2.25 0.03 8.18
N GLU A 88 1.62 0.94 7.46
CA GLU A 88 0.38 1.60 7.89
C GLU A 88 -0.75 0.59 8.04
N ALA A 89 -0.95 -0.31 7.06
CA ALA A 89 -1.96 -1.35 7.08
C ALA A 89 -1.89 -2.23 8.33
N LEU A 90 -0.71 -2.77 8.63
CA LEU A 90 -0.50 -3.62 9.81
C LEU A 90 -0.64 -2.84 11.12
N SER A 91 -0.20 -1.58 11.16
CA SER A 91 -0.42 -0.69 12.31
C SER A 91 -1.92 -0.49 12.60
N ILE A 92 -2.71 -0.18 11.57
CA ILE A 92 -4.17 -0.02 11.66
C ILE A 92 -4.82 -1.32 12.14
N TYR A 93 -4.45 -2.47 11.55
CA TYR A 93 -5.00 -3.78 11.90
C TYR A 93 -4.76 -4.12 13.38
N SER A 94 -3.51 -4.06 13.83
CA SER A 94 -3.15 -4.38 15.22
C SER A 94 -3.61 -3.34 16.23
N SER A 95 -4.04 -2.14 15.78
CA SER A 95 -4.73 -1.14 16.60
C SER A 95 -6.25 -1.35 16.68
N LYS A 96 -6.78 -2.39 16.01
CA LYS A 96 -8.23 -2.68 15.91
C LYS A 96 -9.05 -1.54 15.28
N GLN A 97 -8.43 -0.79 14.35
CA GLN A 97 -9.05 0.32 13.64
C GLN A 97 -9.52 -0.09 12.23
N SER A 98 -9.77 -1.37 12.04
CA SER A 98 -10.23 -1.95 10.77
C SER A 98 -11.24 -3.06 11.00
N ILE A 99 -12.06 -3.31 10.00
CA ILE A 99 -12.99 -4.44 9.92
C ILE A 99 -12.50 -5.31 8.76
N ILE A 100 -11.85 -6.42 9.07
CA ILE A 100 -11.24 -7.33 8.09
C ILE A 100 -11.77 -8.75 8.37
N PRO A 101 -12.89 -9.15 7.76
CA PRO A 101 -13.36 -10.53 7.84
C PRO A 101 -12.36 -11.50 7.22
N LEU A 102 -12.36 -12.74 7.67
CA LEU A 102 -11.66 -13.81 6.95
C LEU A 102 -12.22 -13.90 5.52
N ARG A 103 -11.34 -14.23 4.59
CA ARG A 103 -11.71 -14.34 3.18
C ARG A 103 -12.81 -15.40 2.96
N THR A 104 -13.76 -15.07 2.10
CA THR A 104 -14.73 -16.06 1.61
C THR A 104 -14.08 -16.83 0.47
N ASN A 105 -14.07 -18.15 0.58
CA ASN A 105 -13.54 -19.04 -0.43
C ASN A 105 -14.66 -19.80 -1.14
N ILE A 106 -14.62 -19.84 -2.46
CA ILE A 106 -15.53 -20.64 -3.30
C ILE A 106 -14.66 -21.57 -4.13
N ASP A 107 -14.74 -22.86 -3.84
CA ASP A 107 -14.08 -23.91 -4.62
C ASP A 107 -14.87 -24.22 -5.87
N ILE A 108 -14.16 -24.44 -6.99
CA ILE A 108 -14.73 -24.80 -8.28
C ILE A 108 -14.05 -26.10 -8.76
N PRO A 109 -14.44 -27.25 -8.19
CA PRO A 109 -13.72 -28.52 -8.35
C PRO A 109 -13.60 -28.98 -9.81
N GLN A 110 -14.62 -28.74 -10.62
CA GLN A 110 -14.65 -29.14 -12.04
C GLN A 110 -13.54 -28.50 -12.88
N TYR A 111 -12.99 -27.37 -12.44
CA TYR A 111 -11.88 -26.69 -13.11
C TYR A 111 -10.58 -26.67 -12.28
N ASN A 112 -10.55 -27.41 -11.16
CA ASN A 112 -9.45 -27.34 -10.19
C ASN A 112 -9.15 -25.89 -9.82
N GLY A 113 -10.21 -25.11 -9.61
CA GLY A 113 -10.14 -23.67 -9.38
C GLY A 113 -10.70 -23.26 -8.03
N GLN A 114 -10.33 -22.06 -7.60
CA GLN A 114 -10.77 -21.44 -6.36
C GLN A 114 -10.91 -19.95 -6.58
N CYS A 115 -11.96 -19.34 -6.03
CA CYS A 115 -12.16 -17.89 -6.04
C CYS A 115 -12.31 -17.38 -4.61
N LEU A 116 -11.51 -16.38 -4.24
CA LEU A 116 -11.46 -15.81 -2.91
C LEU A 116 -11.92 -14.33 -2.97
N PHE A 117 -12.78 -13.95 -2.01
CA PHE A 117 -13.25 -12.58 -1.83
C PHE A 117 -12.66 -12.03 -0.54
N MET A 118 -11.78 -11.05 -0.69
CA MET A 118 -11.02 -10.45 0.41
C MET A 118 -11.46 -9.00 0.58
N ASN A 119 -12.49 -8.80 1.40
CA ASN A 119 -13.09 -7.50 1.64
C ASN A 119 -12.71 -6.93 3.01
N GLY A 120 -12.92 -5.63 3.18
CA GLY A 120 -12.73 -4.98 4.48
C GLY A 120 -12.77 -3.46 4.41
N TYR A 121 -12.64 -2.86 5.58
CA TYR A 121 -12.58 -1.42 5.80
C TYR A 121 -11.47 -1.06 6.78
N ALA A 122 -10.59 -0.15 6.38
CA ALA A 122 -9.54 0.45 7.21
C ALA A 122 -9.87 1.94 7.45
N SER A 123 -10.42 2.25 8.65
CA SER A 123 -10.98 3.57 8.95
C SER A 123 -9.97 4.72 8.80
N PRO A 124 -8.76 4.67 9.38
CA PRO A 124 -7.80 5.76 9.27
C PRO A 124 -7.34 6.04 7.83
N ALA A 125 -7.21 5.00 7.02
CA ALA A 125 -6.84 5.10 5.62
C ALA A 125 -8.05 5.37 4.69
N LYS A 126 -9.28 5.43 5.22
CA LYS A 126 -10.54 5.49 4.44
C LYS A 126 -10.63 4.44 3.33
N ALA A 127 -9.92 3.33 3.47
CA ALA A 127 -9.80 2.29 2.47
C ALA A 127 -10.92 1.25 2.66
N LEU A 128 -11.93 1.30 1.82
CA LEU A 128 -13.04 0.35 1.74
C LEU A 128 -13.00 -0.35 0.39
N GLY A 129 -13.18 -1.67 0.37
CA GLY A 129 -13.22 -2.38 -0.91
C GLY A 129 -13.16 -3.89 -0.79
N VAL A 130 -12.96 -4.53 -1.94
CA VAL A 130 -12.82 -5.97 -2.07
C VAL A 130 -11.82 -6.33 -3.15
N LYS A 131 -10.91 -7.26 -2.83
CA LYS A 131 -10.11 -7.94 -3.84
C LYS A 131 -10.78 -9.27 -4.17
N ILE A 132 -11.07 -9.48 -5.45
CA ILE A 132 -11.47 -10.77 -6.01
C ILE A 132 -10.19 -11.38 -6.59
N VAL A 133 -9.74 -12.50 -6.02
CA VAL A 133 -8.55 -13.22 -6.48
C VAL A 133 -8.89 -14.69 -6.69
N SER A 134 -8.46 -15.25 -7.80
CA SER A 134 -8.70 -16.64 -8.12
C SER A 134 -7.40 -17.43 -8.21
N VAL A 135 -7.44 -18.72 -7.91
CA VAL A 135 -6.32 -19.65 -8.07
C VAL A 135 -6.75 -20.75 -9.00
N TYR A 136 -6.17 -20.76 -10.20
CA TYR A 136 -6.43 -21.74 -11.27
C TYR A 136 -5.09 -22.31 -11.76
N PRO A 137 -4.54 -23.35 -11.12
CA PRO A 137 -3.22 -23.90 -11.44
C PRO A 137 -3.07 -24.30 -12.90
N ASN A 138 -4.14 -24.82 -13.50
CA ASN A 138 -4.14 -25.31 -14.89
C ASN A 138 -4.05 -24.18 -15.95
N ASN A 139 -4.17 -22.91 -15.55
CA ASN A 139 -4.01 -21.77 -16.44
C ASN A 139 -2.60 -21.69 -17.05
N ILE A 140 -1.59 -22.21 -16.35
CA ILE A 140 -0.22 -22.26 -16.87
C ILE A 140 -0.15 -23.00 -18.22
N ASN A 141 -0.97 -24.03 -18.41
CA ASN A 141 -1.04 -24.80 -19.65
C ASN A 141 -1.67 -24.01 -20.81
N LYS A 142 -2.30 -22.87 -20.51
CA LYS A 142 -2.93 -21.96 -21.46
C LYS A 142 -2.13 -20.68 -21.66
N ASN A 143 -0.94 -20.58 -21.07
CA ASN A 143 -0.10 -19.36 -21.04
C ASN A 143 -0.81 -18.12 -20.49
N ILE A 144 -1.71 -18.30 -19.52
CA ILE A 144 -2.38 -17.21 -18.79
C ILE A 144 -2.08 -17.33 -17.30
N THR A 145 -2.22 -16.22 -16.57
CA THR A 145 -1.90 -16.18 -15.13
C THR A 145 -2.72 -17.19 -14.32
N SER A 146 -2.05 -17.91 -13.42
CA SER A 146 -2.70 -18.86 -12.52
C SER A 146 -3.39 -18.18 -11.32
N VAL A 147 -3.08 -16.91 -11.07
CA VAL A 147 -3.60 -16.13 -9.93
C VAL A 147 -4.09 -14.77 -10.42
N PRO A 148 -5.16 -14.73 -11.27
CA PRO A 148 -5.76 -13.46 -11.69
C PRO A 148 -6.48 -12.81 -10.52
N ALA A 149 -6.39 -11.46 -10.43
CA ALA A 149 -7.10 -10.71 -9.41
C ALA A 149 -7.52 -9.32 -9.91
N THR A 150 -8.62 -8.82 -9.32
CA THR A 150 -9.09 -7.45 -9.48
C THR A 150 -9.36 -6.85 -8.10
N MET A 151 -8.91 -5.63 -7.85
CA MET A 151 -9.23 -4.87 -6.66
C MET A 151 -10.28 -3.81 -7.00
N ILE A 152 -11.32 -3.74 -6.18
CA ILE A 152 -12.39 -2.75 -6.26
C ILE A 152 -12.30 -1.87 -5.03
N LEU A 153 -12.12 -0.57 -5.21
CA LEU A 153 -12.22 0.43 -4.14
C LEU A 153 -13.57 1.11 -4.16
N VAL A 154 -14.12 1.33 -2.98
CA VAL A 154 -15.40 1.97 -2.74
C VAL A 154 -15.17 3.24 -1.91
N ASN A 155 -15.83 4.32 -2.26
CA ASN A 155 -15.84 5.52 -1.44
C ASN A 155 -16.55 5.23 -0.11
N ALA A 156 -15.82 5.32 1.00
CA ALA A 156 -16.36 5.01 2.31
C ALA A 156 -17.42 6.01 2.80
N GLU A 157 -17.53 7.20 2.20
CA GLU A 157 -18.49 8.24 2.56
C GLU A 157 -19.79 8.13 1.75
N THR A 158 -19.69 7.74 0.46
CA THR A 158 -20.84 7.77 -0.46
C THR A 158 -21.29 6.38 -0.92
N GLY A 159 -20.43 5.35 -0.79
CA GLY A 159 -20.72 3.98 -1.22
C GLY A 159 -20.50 3.74 -2.73
N PHE A 160 -20.13 4.74 -3.53
CA PHE A 160 -19.82 4.56 -4.95
C PHE A 160 -18.48 3.86 -5.16
N VAL A 161 -18.36 3.08 -6.25
CA VAL A 161 -17.08 2.50 -6.65
C VAL A 161 -16.17 3.60 -7.19
N ASN A 162 -14.97 3.74 -6.62
CA ASN A 162 -13.97 4.72 -7.01
C ASN A 162 -12.98 4.21 -8.05
N ALA A 163 -12.60 2.92 -7.93
CA ALA A 163 -11.56 2.39 -8.79
C ALA A 163 -11.70 0.88 -9.02
N LEU A 164 -11.26 0.46 -10.20
CA LEU A 164 -10.93 -0.91 -10.57
C LEU A 164 -9.42 -0.97 -10.83
N ILE A 165 -8.71 -1.76 -10.03
CA ILE A 165 -7.25 -1.81 -10.04
C ILE A 165 -6.80 -3.22 -10.41
N ASP A 166 -5.74 -3.36 -11.21
CA ASP A 166 -5.09 -4.65 -11.46
C ASP A 166 -4.66 -5.29 -10.14
N GLY A 167 -5.50 -6.20 -9.66
CA GLY A 167 -5.30 -6.90 -8.41
C GLY A 167 -4.16 -7.92 -8.47
N THR A 168 -3.81 -8.41 -9.67
CA THR A 168 -2.70 -9.35 -9.87
C THR A 168 -1.37 -8.66 -9.57
N TYR A 169 -1.16 -7.49 -10.14
CA TYR A 169 0.03 -6.68 -9.88
C TYR A 169 0.07 -6.16 -8.44
N LEU A 170 -1.05 -5.62 -7.95
CA LEU A 170 -1.20 -5.18 -6.56
C LEU A 170 -0.83 -6.30 -5.56
N THR A 171 -1.38 -7.51 -5.76
CA THR A 171 -1.10 -8.67 -4.89
C THR A 171 0.39 -9.02 -4.89
N ARG A 172 1.03 -8.97 -6.05
CA ARG A 172 2.47 -9.21 -6.18
C ARG A 172 3.27 -8.17 -5.41
N LEU A 173 2.96 -6.89 -5.58
CA LEU A 173 3.66 -5.80 -4.90
C LEU A 173 3.51 -5.85 -3.38
N ARG A 174 2.27 -5.90 -2.85
CA ARG A 174 2.04 -5.84 -1.39
C ARG A 174 2.53 -7.10 -0.67
N THR A 175 2.54 -8.27 -1.35
CA THR A 175 3.08 -9.50 -0.77
C THR A 175 4.60 -9.45 -0.67
N GLY A 176 5.28 -8.84 -1.64
CA GLY A 176 6.71 -8.56 -1.52
C GLY A 176 7.00 -7.53 -0.43
N ALA A 177 6.23 -6.46 -0.42
CA ALA A 177 6.40 -5.35 0.50
C ALA A 177 6.26 -5.77 1.98
N VAL A 178 5.30 -6.62 2.34
CA VAL A 178 5.17 -7.11 3.71
C VAL A 178 6.35 -7.94 4.17
N SER A 179 6.97 -8.74 3.27
CA SER A 179 8.20 -9.46 3.58
C SER A 179 9.40 -8.50 3.69
N GLY A 180 9.47 -7.49 2.84
CA GLY A 180 10.46 -6.42 2.96
C GLY A 180 10.33 -5.68 4.29
N LEU A 181 9.12 -5.32 4.68
CA LEU A 181 8.83 -4.69 5.97
C LEU A 181 9.24 -5.58 7.16
N ALA A 182 8.87 -6.88 7.12
CA ALA A 182 9.27 -7.84 8.14
C ALA A 182 10.80 -7.97 8.22
N THR A 183 11.45 -8.04 7.07
CA THR A 183 12.92 -8.07 6.96
C THR A 183 13.53 -6.80 7.55
N ASP A 184 12.95 -5.61 7.29
CA ASP A 184 13.48 -4.37 7.85
C ASP A 184 13.40 -4.31 9.38
N ILE A 185 12.36 -4.86 9.96
CA ILE A 185 12.13 -4.86 11.41
C ILE A 185 12.87 -6.01 12.10
N LEU A 186 12.90 -7.21 11.49
CA LEU A 186 13.27 -8.45 12.16
C LEU A 186 14.61 -9.05 11.72
N ALA A 187 15.15 -8.70 10.54
CA ALA A 187 16.48 -9.15 10.14
C ALA A 187 17.56 -8.27 10.73
N ARG A 188 18.75 -8.84 10.92
CA ARG A 188 19.95 -8.06 11.28
C ARG A 188 20.19 -6.96 10.24
N LYS A 189 20.70 -5.82 10.69
CA LYS A 189 20.96 -4.67 9.81
C LYS A 189 22.14 -4.91 8.85
N ASP A 190 23.07 -5.76 9.23
CA ASP A 190 24.27 -6.15 8.48
C ASP A 190 24.05 -7.37 7.58
N SER A 191 22.81 -7.86 7.41
CA SER A 191 22.47 -9.00 6.53
C SER A 191 22.90 -8.76 5.10
N LYS A 192 23.62 -9.73 4.50
CA LYS A 192 24.25 -9.63 3.18
C LYS A 192 23.86 -10.74 2.22
N ILE A 193 23.45 -11.89 2.72
CA ILE A 193 23.17 -13.08 1.92
C ILE A 193 21.69 -13.46 2.03
N LEU A 194 21.00 -13.46 0.88
CA LEU A 194 19.62 -13.89 0.75
C LEU A 194 19.53 -15.25 0.06
N ALA A 195 18.83 -16.22 0.67
CA ALA A 195 18.34 -17.42 0.02
C ALA A 195 16.88 -17.23 -0.40
N LEU A 196 16.59 -17.35 -1.69
CA LEU A 196 15.24 -17.23 -2.25
C LEU A 196 14.78 -18.56 -2.81
N PHE A 197 13.69 -19.11 -2.25
CA PHE A 197 13.08 -20.38 -2.66
C PHE A 197 11.81 -20.13 -3.47
N GLY A 198 11.82 -20.64 -4.71
CA GLY A 198 10.75 -20.45 -5.69
C GLY A 198 10.99 -19.28 -6.63
N THR A 199 10.61 -19.49 -7.90
CA THR A 199 10.80 -18.52 -9.00
C THR A 199 9.48 -18.18 -9.68
N GLY A 200 8.36 -18.38 -8.96
CA GLY A 200 7.01 -18.07 -9.42
C GLY A 200 6.70 -16.58 -9.48
N GLY A 201 5.44 -16.26 -9.78
CA GLY A 201 4.99 -14.87 -10.00
C GLY A 201 5.25 -13.90 -8.84
N GLN A 202 5.33 -14.39 -7.61
CA GLN A 202 5.60 -13.57 -6.42
C GLN A 202 7.09 -13.30 -6.18
N ALA A 203 8.00 -14.14 -6.71
CA ALA A 203 9.42 -14.12 -6.39
C ALA A 203 10.12 -12.79 -6.74
N ILE A 204 9.71 -12.15 -7.84
CA ILE A 204 10.26 -10.85 -8.27
C ILE A 204 10.08 -9.78 -7.18
N SER A 205 8.86 -9.63 -6.67
CA SER A 205 8.55 -8.60 -5.68
C SER A 205 9.14 -8.93 -4.31
N GLN A 206 9.26 -10.23 -3.96
CA GLN A 206 9.98 -10.66 -2.75
C GLN A 206 11.43 -10.19 -2.81
N LEU A 207 12.11 -10.46 -3.93
CA LEU A 207 13.50 -10.05 -4.13
C LEU A 207 13.63 -8.53 -4.07
N GLU A 208 12.81 -7.80 -4.85
CA GLU A 208 12.88 -6.33 -4.89
C GLU A 208 12.67 -5.70 -3.51
N ALA A 209 11.71 -6.19 -2.74
CA ALA A 209 11.41 -5.67 -1.42
C ALA A 209 12.58 -5.85 -0.44
N ILE A 210 13.22 -7.02 -0.44
CA ILE A 210 14.38 -7.28 0.44
C ILE A 210 15.59 -6.45 0.01
N LEU A 211 15.85 -6.33 -1.29
CA LEU A 211 16.92 -5.46 -1.82
C LEU A 211 16.66 -3.97 -1.53
N THR A 212 15.40 -3.56 -1.39
CA THR A 212 15.03 -2.19 -1.04
C THR A 212 15.37 -1.86 0.42
N VAL A 213 15.27 -2.83 1.33
CA VAL A 213 15.44 -2.59 2.77
C VAL A 213 16.79 -3.05 3.33
N ARG A 214 17.54 -3.88 2.58
CA ARG A 214 18.85 -4.42 3.00
C ARG A 214 19.88 -4.32 1.87
N LYS A 215 21.10 -4.02 2.25
CA LYS A 215 22.24 -4.02 1.33
C LYS A 215 22.75 -5.46 1.09
N ILE A 216 21.96 -6.23 0.35
CA ILE A 216 22.31 -7.61 0.00
C ILE A 216 23.46 -7.62 -1.03
N GLU A 217 24.46 -8.44 -0.80
CA GLU A 217 25.60 -8.62 -1.69
C GLU A 217 25.43 -9.86 -2.58
N LEU A 218 24.80 -10.92 -2.04
CA LEU A 218 24.60 -12.19 -2.73
C LEU A 218 23.16 -12.70 -2.55
N VAL A 219 22.52 -13.07 -3.66
CA VAL A 219 21.24 -13.77 -3.70
C VAL A 219 21.45 -15.16 -4.29
N LYS A 220 21.10 -16.19 -3.52
CA LYS A 220 21.10 -17.59 -3.94
C LYS A 220 19.66 -18.01 -4.23
N VAL A 221 19.37 -18.29 -5.49
CA VAL A 221 18.03 -18.65 -5.97
C VAL A 221 17.96 -20.16 -6.13
N PHE A 222 16.99 -20.77 -5.46
CA PHE A 222 16.68 -22.19 -5.58
C PHE A 222 15.26 -22.40 -6.10
N ASP A 223 15.10 -23.30 -7.06
CA ASP A 223 13.82 -23.83 -7.53
C ASP A 223 14.01 -25.33 -7.80
N ILE A 224 12.94 -26.13 -7.66
CA ILE A 224 12.96 -27.56 -8.00
C ILE A 224 13.37 -27.80 -9.46
N SER A 225 13.09 -26.82 -10.34
CA SER A 225 13.64 -26.76 -11.70
C SER A 225 14.85 -25.83 -11.72
N PHE A 226 16.05 -26.41 -11.81
CA PHE A 226 17.28 -25.62 -11.89
C PHE A 226 17.30 -24.68 -13.10
N GLU A 227 16.68 -25.08 -14.21
CA GLU A 227 16.54 -24.22 -15.38
C GLU A 227 15.72 -22.96 -15.09
N ARG A 228 14.60 -23.09 -14.33
CA ARG A 228 13.82 -21.92 -13.89
C ARG A 228 14.63 -21.02 -12.98
N ALA A 229 15.43 -21.60 -12.06
CA ALA A 229 16.33 -20.84 -11.20
C ALA A 229 17.36 -20.04 -12.02
N ILE A 230 17.99 -20.65 -13.03
CA ILE A 230 18.93 -19.98 -13.94
C ILE A 230 18.26 -18.81 -14.69
N ASN A 231 17.11 -19.07 -15.31
CA ASN A 231 16.39 -18.05 -16.07
C ASN A 231 15.93 -16.89 -15.19
N PHE A 232 15.47 -17.18 -13.98
CA PHE A 232 15.10 -16.16 -13.00
C PHE A 232 16.34 -15.34 -12.57
N ALA A 233 17.44 -16.00 -12.17
CA ALA A 233 18.66 -15.32 -11.73
C ALA A 233 19.21 -14.40 -12.82
N LYS A 234 19.24 -14.86 -14.08
CA LYS A 234 19.67 -14.04 -15.24
C LYS A 234 18.77 -12.80 -15.38
N LYS A 235 17.46 -12.98 -15.42
CA LYS A 235 16.49 -11.87 -15.55
C LYS A 235 16.61 -10.86 -14.41
N MET A 236 16.76 -11.35 -13.17
CA MET A 236 16.88 -10.49 -12.00
C MET A 236 18.22 -9.75 -11.96
N THR A 237 19.30 -10.36 -12.44
CA THR A 237 20.59 -9.68 -12.58
C THR A 237 20.48 -8.49 -13.55
N GLU A 238 19.84 -8.68 -14.70
CA GLU A 238 19.61 -7.62 -15.68
C GLU A 238 18.79 -6.45 -15.09
N LEU A 239 17.75 -6.75 -14.29
CA LEU A 239 16.86 -5.76 -13.71
C LEU A 239 17.46 -5.05 -12.49
N TYR A 240 18.14 -5.76 -11.61
CA TYR A 240 18.41 -5.30 -10.25
C TYR A 240 19.89 -5.12 -9.91
N SER A 241 20.85 -5.76 -10.61
CA SER A 241 22.25 -5.66 -10.20
C SER A 241 22.72 -4.20 -10.11
N LYS A 242 22.55 -3.41 -11.17
CA LYS A 242 22.95 -2.00 -11.19
C LYS A 242 22.11 -1.12 -10.22
N LYS A 243 20.83 -1.43 -10.07
CA LYS A 243 19.90 -0.68 -9.19
C LYS A 243 20.26 -0.85 -7.71
N PHE A 244 20.77 -2.02 -7.32
CA PHE A 244 21.06 -2.40 -5.94
C PHE A 244 22.54 -2.76 -5.72
N ASN A 245 23.44 -1.80 -5.86
CA ASN A 245 24.87 -1.88 -5.49
C ASN A 245 25.63 -3.06 -6.10
N ASN A 246 25.34 -3.42 -7.36
CA ASN A 246 25.92 -4.56 -8.07
C ASN A 246 25.70 -5.89 -7.34
N VAL A 247 24.54 -6.11 -6.75
CA VAL A 247 24.16 -7.37 -6.12
C VAL A 247 24.40 -8.54 -7.09
N VAL A 248 25.01 -9.59 -6.58
CA VAL A 248 25.24 -10.84 -7.32
C VAL A 248 24.04 -11.77 -7.13
N ILE A 249 23.43 -12.24 -8.21
CA ILE A 249 22.25 -13.12 -8.16
C ILE A 249 22.59 -14.40 -8.93
N ILE A 250 22.63 -15.53 -8.23
CA ILE A 250 23.01 -16.83 -8.80
C ILE A 250 21.95 -17.89 -8.57
N ALA A 251 21.82 -18.83 -9.50
CA ALA A 251 21.07 -20.05 -9.29
C ALA A 251 21.96 -21.08 -8.60
N VAL A 252 21.39 -21.80 -7.63
CA VAL A 252 22.08 -22.88 -6.92
C VAL A 252 21.38 -24.23 -7.16
N LYS A 253 22.14 -25.35 -7.07
CA LYS A 253 21.64 -26.66 -7.45
C LYS A 253 20.93 -27.41 -6.32
N SER A 254 21.15 -27.02 -5.08
CA SER A 254 20.50 -27.66 -3.93
C SER A 254 19.94 -26.63 -2.94
N SER A 255 18.96 -27.08 -2.17
CA SER A 255 18.41 -26.29 -1.06
C SER A 255 19.46 -26.06 0.04
N ASP A 256 20.34 -27.00 0.29
CA ASP A 256 21.42 -26.85 1.26
C ASP A 256 22.40 -25.75 0.86
N GLU A 257 22.81 -25.72 -0.42
CA GLU A 257 23.66 -24.68 -0.97
C GLU A 257 22.98 -23.29 -0.87
N ALA A 258 21.66 -23.23 -1.04
CA ALA A 258 20.91 -21.98 -0.92
C ALA A 258 20.98 -21.42 0.51
N VAL A 259 20.71 -22.22 1.53
CA VAL A 259 20.65 -21.78 2.92
C VAL A 259 22.01 -21.64 3.60
N GLU A 260 23.04 -22.24 3.04
CA GLU A 260 24.39 -22.15 3.61
C GLU A 260 24.86 -20.70 3.72
N ASN A 261 25.19 -20.27 4.94
CA ASN A 261 25.59 -18.88 5.27
C ASN A 261 24.52 -17.80 4.96
N ALA A 262 23.27 -18.15 4.65
CA ALA A 262 22.21 -17.16 4.44
C ALA A 262 21.90 -16.39 5.73
N ASP A 263 21.77 -15.07 5.62
CA ASP A 263 21.32 -14.18 6.69
C ASP A 263 19.80 -14.03 6.68
N ILE A 264 19.22 -14.13 5.48
CA ILE A 264 17.79 -14.05 5.23
C ILE A 264 17.39 -15.22 4.34
N ILE A 265 16.30 -15.91 4.70
CA ILE A 265 15.68 -16.96 3.88
C ILE A 265 14.26 -16.51 3.56
N THR A 266 13.88 -16.54 2.29
CA THR A 266 12.50 -16.26 1.87
C THR A 266 11.96 -17.43 1.05
N THR A 267 10.85 -18.00 1.50
CA THR A 267 10.17 -19.09 0.79
C THR A 267 8.88 -18.60 0.19
N VAL A 268 8.69 -18.82 -1.12
CA VAL A 268 7.53 -18.38 -1.88
C VAL A 268 7.08 -19.43 -2.89
N THR A 269 6.91 -20.66 -2.38
CA THR A 269 6.56 -21.84 -3.16
C THR A 269 5.15 -22.34 -2.87
N THR A 270 4.67 -23.28 -3.67
CA THR A 270 3.42 -24.02 -3.43
C THR A 270 3.68 -25.39 -2.82
N SER A 271 4.81 -25.58 -2.14
CA SER A 271 5.22 -26.86 -1.57
C SER A 271 4.25 -27.34 -0.49
N LYS A 272 4.10 -28.65 -0.39
CA LYS A 272 3.43 -29.35 0.72
C LYS A 272 4.40 -30.03 1.68
N LYS A 273 5.69 -29.77 1.51
CA LYS A 273 6.79 -30.31 2.34
C LYS A 273 7.84 -29.22 2.53
N PRO A 274 8.59 -29.24 3.65
CA PRO A 274 9.69 -28.33 3.87
C PRO A 274 10.64 -28.23 2.68
N VAL A 275 11.05 -27.01 2.33
CA VAL A 275 11.85 -26.76 1.12
C VAL A 275 13.36 -26.68 1.39
N PHE A 276 13.78 -26.73 2.65
CA PHE A 276 15.18 -26.75 3.06
C PHE A 276 15.35 -27.53 4.38
N SER A 277 16.61 -27.83 4.74
CA SER A 277 16.96 -28.50 6.00
C SER A 277 17.22 -27.49 7.12
N ALA A 278 16.59 -27.71 8.29
CA ALA A 278 16.80 -26.89 9.48
C ALA A 278 18.23 -26.95 10.04
N GLN A 279 18.99 -27.97 9.67
CA GLN A 279 20.37 -28.26 10.19
C GLN A 279 21.43 -27.41 9.51
N LYS A 280 21.14 -26.89 8.32
CA LYS A 280 22.09 -26.15 7.47
C LYS A 280 22.03 -24.63 7.58
N ILE A 281 21.10 -24.11 8.37
CA ILE A 281 20.92 -22.69 8.53
C ILE A 281 21.71 -22.10 9.69
N LYS A 282 22.02 -20.82 9.63
CA LYS A 282 22.61 -20.08 10.76
C LYS A 282 21.63 -19.99 11.94
N SER A 283 22.18 -19.93 13.15
CA SER A 283 21.37 -19.77 14.37
C SER A 283 20.63 -18.45 14.46
N ASN A 284 21.12 -17.41 13.80
CA ASN A 284 20.63 -16.03 13.91
C ASN A 284 19.95 -15.51 12.61
N VAL A 285 19.51 -16.43 11.75
CA VAL A 285 18.85 -16.14 10.47
C VAL A 285 17.48 -15.46 10.67
N HIS A 286 17.09 -14.62 9.71
CA HIS A 286 15.70 -14.19 9.55
C HIS A 286 15.02 -14.98 8.44
N ILE A 287 13.79 -15.46 8.68
CA ILE A 287 13.06 -16.30 7.72
C ILE A 287 11.70 -15.66 7.43
N ASN A 288 11.39 -15.42 6.14
CA ASN A 288 10.08 -15.06 5.65
C ASN A 288 9.40 -16.29 5.03
N GLY A 289 8.36 -16.81 5.66
CA GLY A 289 7.49 -17.87 5.13
C GLY A 289 6.27 -17.25 4.44
N VAL A 290 6.20 -17.35 3.10
CA VAL A 290 5.20 -16.63 2.30
C VAL A 290 4.27 -17.57 1.53
N GLY A 291 4.77 -18.66 1.00
CA GLY A 291 4.04 -19.48 0.03
C GLY A 291 2.93 -20.34 0.62
N SER A 292 3.06 -20.80 1.87
CA SER A 292 2.04 -21.61 2.53
C SER A 292 0.85 -20.74 3.00
N TYR A 293 -0.30 -20.85 2.34
CA TYR A 293 -1.54 -20.15 2.64
C TYR A 293 -2.76 -21.06 2.75
N THR A 294 -2.55 -22.38 2.70
CA THR A 294 -3.57 -23.40 2.98
C THR A 294 -3.03 -24.40 4.01
N PRO A 295 -3.91 -25.11 4.75
CA PRO A 295 -3.48 -26.02 5.83
C PRO A 295 -2.61 -27.21 5.37
N ASP A 296 -2.71 -27.60 4.12
CA ASP A 296 -1.94 -28.70 3.51
C ASP A 296 -0.61 -28.26 2.91
N MET A 297 -0.38 -26.95 2.73
CA MET A 297 0.89 -26.41 2.25
C MET A 297 1.88 -26.27 3.40
N CYS A 298 3.16 -26.56 3.12
CA CYS A 298 4.23 -26.42 4.09
C CYS A 298 5.55 -26.11 3.36
N GLU A 299 6.26 -25.10 3.80
CA GLU A 299 7.56 -24.71 3.26
C GLU A 299 8.66 -24.80 4.32
N ILE A 300 8.30 -24.58 5.58
CA ILE A 300 9.25 -24.38 6.68
C ILE A 300 9.39 -25.69 7.47
N PRO A 301 10.63 -26.15 7.71
CA PRO A 301 10.86 -27.27 8.63
C PRO A 301 10.28 -26.93 10.01
N GLU A 302 9.54 -27.86 10.61
CA GLU A 302 8.89 -27.66 11.92
C GLU A 302 9.91 -27.38 13.04
N GLU A 303 11.14 -27.87 12.93
CA GLU A 303 12.25 -27.63 13.86
C GLU A 303 12.60 -26.11 13.93
N ILE A 304 12.37 -25.36 12.85
CA ILE A 304 12.58 -23.92 12.83
C ILE A 304 11.65 -23.25 13.84
N LEU A 305 10.37 -23.63 13.87
CA LEU A 305 9.40 -23.03 14.78
C LEU A 305 9.69 -23.35 16.25
N VAL A 306 10.26 -24.53 16.51
CA VAL A 306 10.73 -24.92 17.84
C VAL A 306 11.94 -24.06 18.24
N ARG A 307 12.91 -23.88 17.32
CA ARG A 307 14.19 -23.19 17.56
C ARG A 307 14.08 -21.67 17.53
N ALA A 308 13.13 -21.12 16.78
CA ALA A 308 13.01 -19.67 16.62
C ALA A 308 12.86 -18.97 17.98
N ASN A 309 13.69 -17.94 18.20
CA ASN A 309 13.58 -17.08 19.37
C ASN A 309 12.30 -16.26 19.32
N LYS A 310 11.95 -15.78 18.13
CA LYS A 310 10.76 -14.96 17.91
C LYS A 310 10.01 -15.35 16.64
N ILE A 311 8.71 -15.49 16.76
CA ILE A 311 7.77 -15.79 15.67
C ILE A 311 6.75 -14.66 15.58
N PHE A 312 6.68 -14.01 14.43
CA PHE A 312 5.70 -12.97 14.13
C PHE A 312 4.86 -13.34 12.92
N VAL A 313 3.66 -12.80 12.87
CA VAL A 313 2.71 -13.03 11.77
C VAL A 313 2.20 -11.69 11.22
N ASP A 314 1.67 -11.67 10.00
CA ASP A 314 0.95 -10.53 9.45
C ASP A 314 -0.35 -10.28 10.25
N THR A 315 -1.18 -11.31 10.35
CA THR A 315 -2.40 -11.33 11.19
C THR A 315 -2.50 -12.69 11.89
N LYS A 316 -2.83 -12.70 13.18
CA LYS A 316 -2.94 -13.95 13.95
C LYS A 316 -4.05 -14.84 13.39
N ASP A 317 -5.21 -14.25 13.11
CA ASP A 317 -6.38 -15.02 12.64
C ASP A 317 -6.09 -15.68 11.29
N GLY A 318 -5.48 -14.98 10.34
CA GLY A 318 -5.10 -15.54 9.04
C GLY A 318 -4.04 -16.64 9.18
N ALA A 319 -2.92 -16.34 9.85
CA ALA A 319 -1.78 -17.24 9.91
C ALA A 319 -2.11 -18.58 10.63
N ILE A 320 -2.87 -18.54 11.74
CA ILE A 320 -3.21 -19.73 12.53
C ILE A 320 -4.26 -20.60 11.83
N ASN A 321 -5.17 -20.01 11.07
CA ASN A 321 -6.27 -20.74 10.43
C ASN A 321 -5.96 -21.20 9.00
N GLU A 322 -4.97 -20.59 8.34
CA GLU A 322 -4.73 -20.80 6.91
C GLU A 322 -3.36 -21.42 6.61
N SER A 323 -2.30 -21.15 7.40
CA SER A 323 -0.96 -21.62 7.06
C SER A 323 -0.64 -23.00 7.65
N GLY A 324 -0.35 -23.97 6.77
CA GLY A 324 0.13 -25.27 7.20
C GLY A 324 1.50 -25.21 7.90
N ASP A 325 2.33 -24.21 7.62
CA ASP A 325 3.59 -23.99 8.34
C ASP A 325 3.37 -23.85 9.86
N LEU A 326 2.24 -23.28 10.30
CA LEU A 326 1.88 -23.13 11.72
C LEU A 326 0.91 -24.21 12.18
N ILE A 327 -0.13 -24.50 11.39
CA ILE A 327 -1.20 -25.43 11.75
C ILE A 327 -0.63 -26.85 12.01
N GLN A 328 0.27 -27.33 11.16
CA GLN A 328 0.79 -28.69 11.24
C GLN A 328 1.61 -28.92 12.52
N PRO A 329 2.62 -28.10 12.88
CA PRO A 329 3.37 -28.28 14.12
C PRO A 329 2.52 -28.01 15.37
N ILE A 330 1.52 -27.11 15.34
CA ILE A 330 0.57 -26.93 16.43
C ILE A 330 -0.28 -28.18 16.64
N LYS A 331 -0.83 -28.77 15.57
CA LYS A 331 -1.61 -30.04 15.66
C LYS A 331 -0.78 -31.22 16.15
N LYS A 332 0.52 -31.27 15.84
CA LYS A 332 1.46 -32.29 16.33
C LYS A 332 1.89 -32.04 17.79
N GLY A 333 1.53 -30.92 18.40
CA GLY A 333 1.94 -30.54 19.75
C GLY A 333 3.41 -30.12 19.87
N LEU A 334 4.11 -29.86 18.77
CA LEU A 334 5.51 -29.41 18.75
C LEU A 334 5.67 -27.98 19.25
N ILE A 335 4.70 -27.13 18.93
CA ILE A 335 4.57 -25.77 19.45
C ILE A 335 3.14 -25.52 19.89
N LYS A 336 2.95 -24.56 20.79
CA LYS A 336 1.64 -24.01 21.14
C LYS A 336 1.42 -22.67 20.45
N VAL A 337 0.18 -22.19 20.42
CA VAL A 337 -0.19 -20.90 19.83
C VAL A 337 0.53 -19.72 20.53
N ASP A 338 0.79 -19.85 21.82
CA ASP A 338 1.51 -18.84 22.63
C ASP A 338 3.01 -18.71 22.27
N LYS A 339 3.57 -19.66 21.50
CA LYS A 339 4.91 -19.54 20.92
C LYS A 339 4.97 -18.41 19.87
N ILE A 340 3.83 -17.99 19.30
CA ILE A 340 3.73 -16.86 18.38
C ILE A 340 3.76 -15.59 19.21
N ASN A 341 4.86 -14.83 19.12
CA ASN A 341 5.10 -13.62 19.90
C ASN A 341 4.07 -12.52 19.63
N GLY A 342 3.60 -12.39 18.38
CA GLY A 342 2.59 -11.41 18.06
C GLY A 342 2.45 -11.12 16.56
N GLU A 343 1.67 -10.09 16.29
CA GLU A 343 1.54 -9.53 14.94
C GLU A 343 2.66 -8.52 14.68
N LEU A 344 3.13 -8.44 13.44
CA LEU A 344 4.14 -7.44 13.05
C LEU A 344 3.65 -6.02 13.30
N GLY A 345 2.33 -5.77 13.17
CA GLY A 345 1.71 -4.50 13.50
C GLY A 345 1.81 -4.12 14.97
N GLU A 346 1.86 -5.08 15.90
CA GLU A 346 2.07 -4.82 17.33
C GLU A 346 3.51 -4.34 17.59
N VAL A 347 4.49 -4.87 16.83
CA VAL A 347 5.89 -4.38 16.86
C VAL A 347 5.98 -2.95 16.31
N ILE A 348 5.32 -2.69 15.17
CA ILE A 348 5.26 -1.36 14.54
C ILE A 348 4.68 -0.33 15.50
N ASN A 349 3.67 -0.72 16.28
CA ASN A 349 2.99 0.15 17.26
C ASN A 349 3.73 0.24 18.60
N GLY A 350 4.90 -0.40 18.76
CA GLY A 350 5.69 -0.39 19.98
C GLY A 350 5.07 -1.16 21.16
N LYS A 351 4.03 -1.99 20.92
CA LYS A 351 3.37 -2.79 21.96
C LYS A 351 4.22 -3.98 22.40
N ILE A 352 4.96 -4.56 21.46
CA ILE A 352 5.90 -5.66 21.68
C ILE A 352 7.20 -5.36 20.96
N LYS A 353 8.28 -5.99 21.41
CA LYS A 353 9.60 -5.83 20.78
C LYS A 353 9.80 -6.81 19.63
N GLY A 354 10.37 -6.34 18.53
CA GLY A 354 10.84 -7.16 17.43
C GLY A 354 12.13 -7.90 17.77
N ARG A 355 13.12 -7.90 16.86
CA ARG A 355 14.48 -8.39 17.14
C ARG A 355 15.15 -7.52 18.20
N GLU A 356 15.71 -8.14 19.24
CA GLU A 356 16.42 -7.46 20.33
C GLU A 356 17.92 -7.77 20.35
N SER A 357 18.35 -8.87 19.68
CA SER A 357 19.74 -9.29 19.63
C SER A 357 20.10 -9.82 18.24
N ASP A 358 21.39 -9.67 17.87
CA ASP A 358 21.92 -10.23 16.63
C ASP A 358 22.01 -11.76 16.65
N GLU A 359 21.91 -12.39 17.83
CA GLU A 359 21.93 -13.84 18.00
C GLU A 359 20.56 -14.49 17.81
N GLU A 360 19.48 -13.72 17.76
CA GLU A 360 18.12 -14.26 17.63
C GLU A 360 17.85 -14.83 16.25
N MET A 361 17.21 -16.00 16.19
CA MET A 361 16.51 -16.49 15.01
C MET A 361 15.10 -15.90 15.01
N THR A 362 14.72 -15.21 13.93
CA THR A 362 13.38 -14.64 13.77
C THR A 362 12.66 -15.28 12.60
N PHE A 363 11.39 -15.60 12.80
CA PHE A 363 10.51 -16.13 11.76
C PHE A 363 9.31 -15.21 11.59
N PHE A 364 9.02 -14.83 10.36
CA PHE A 364 7.83 -14.10 9.96
C PHE A 364 6.96 -14.95 9.04
N LYS A 365 5.68 -15.10 9.37
CA LYS A 365 4.70 -15.79 8.53
C LYS A 365 3.64 -14.82 8.01
N THR A 366 3.43 -14.85 6.70
CA THR A 366 2.30 -14.16 6.07
C THR A 366 1.45 -15.13 5.26
N THR A 367 0.15 -15.01 5.36
CA THR A 367 -0.85 -15.65 4.48
C THR A 367 -1.51 -14.62 3.58
N GLY A 368 -1.19 -13.34 3.80
CA GLY A 368 -1.82 -12.20 3.17
C GLY A 368 -3.20 -11.89 3.78
N SER A 369 -3.47 -10.63 3.96
CA SER A 369 -4.72 -10.14 4.53
C SER A 369 -5.29 -9.01 3.67
N ALA A 370 -6.61 -8.87 3.64
CA ALA A 370 -7.29 -7.81 2.90
C ALA A 370 -6.84 -6.39 3.33
N ILE A 371 -6.39 -6.22 4.58
CA ILE A 371 -5.89 -4.92 5.05
C ILE A 371 -4.72 -4.41 4.20
N LEU A 372 -3.79 -5.30 3.80
CA LEU A 372 -2.64 -4.96 2.95
C LEU A 372 -3.11 -4.55 1.55
N ASP A 373 -4.08 -5.29 0.99
CA ASP A 373 -4.65 -4.97 -0.32
C ASP A 373 -5.35 -3.61 -0.32
N LEU A 374 -6.16 -3.33 0.71
CA LEU A 374 -6.96 -2.12 0.85
C LEU A 374 -6.09 -0.87 0.95
N VAL A 375 -5.13 -0.85 1.89
CA VAL A 375 -4.31 0.34 2.14
C VAL A 375 -3.35 0.60 0.97
N ALA A 376 -2.74 -0.45 0.40
CA ALA A 376 -1.91 -0.30 -0.79
C ALA A 376 -2.71 0.19 -2.01
N ALA A 377 -3.92 -0.36 -2.24
CA ALA A 377 -4.79 0.09 -3.31
C ALA A 377 -5.26 1.53 -3.14
N GLN A 378 -5.62 1.93 -1.92
CA GLN A 378 -6.00 3.31 -1.61
C GLN A 378 -4.86 4.28 -1.90
N LYS A 379 -3.64 3.95 -1.49
CA LYS A 379 -2.44 4.74 -1.78
C LYS A 379 -2.21 4.90 -3.28
N ILE A 380 -2.32 3.81 -4.04
CA ILE A 380 -2.19 3.82 -5.50
C ILE A 380 -3.27 4.71 -6.13
N TYR A 381 -4.53 4.57 -5.69
CA TYR A 381 -5.66 5.36 -6.18
C TYR A 381 -5.46 6.86 -5.95
N GLU A 382 -5.03 7.26 -4.75
CA GLU A 382 -4.78 8.67 -4.41
C GLU A 382 -3.71 9.29 -5.29
N ILE A 383 -2.58 8.60 -5.48
CA ILE A 383 -1.50 9.05 -6.36
C ILE A 383 -1.97 9.11 -7.82
N ALA A 384 -2.72 8.11 -8.28
CA ALA A 384 -3.26 8.07 -9.63
C ALA A 384 -4.24 9.22 -9.89
N LYS A 385 -5.13 9.52 -8.93
CA LYS A 385 -6.07 10.63 -8.99
C LYS A 385 -5.35 11.98 -9.05
N GLU A 386 -4.35 12.19 -8.19
CA GLU A 386 -3.53 13.41 -8.17
C GLU A 386 -2.79 13.61 -9.49
N ARG A 387 -2.16 12.55 -10.02
CA ARG A 387 -1.37 12.59 -11.25
C ARG A 387 -2.22 12.44 -12.53
N LYS A 388 -3.54 12.24 -12.40
CA LYS A 388 -4.47 12.01 -13.52
C LYS A 388 -4.04 10.80 -14.39
N ILE A 389 -3.62 9.72 -13.74
CA ILE A 389 -3.21 8.47 -14.38
C ILE A 389 -4.37 7.46 -14.30
N GLY A 390 -4.52 6.66 -15.35
CA GLY A 390 -5.58 5.67 -15.49
C GLY A 390 -6.66 6.10 -16.47
N LYS A 391 -7.59 5.18 -16.77
CA LYS A 391 -8.73 5.44 -17.64
C LYS A 391 -9.96 5.69 -16.78
N VAL A 392 -10.57 6.86 -16.94
CA VAL A 392 -11.87 7.16 -16.30
C VAL A 392 -12.99 6.56 -17.12
N ILE A 393 -13.91 5.86 -16.46
CA ILE A 393 -15.17 5.35 -17.00
C ILE A 393 -16.32 5.87 -16.15
N ASN A 394 -17.45 6.16 -16.79
CA ASN A 394 -18.68 6.57 -16.13
C ASN A 394 -19.70 5.44 -16.28
N LEU A 395 -20.30 4.98 -15.16
CA LEU A 395 -21.34 3.95 -15.12
C LEU A 395 -22.73 4.60 -15.02
#